data_5e047c764f651afb731c723b5748d401
#
_entry.id   5e047c764f651afb731c723b5748d401
#
_cell.length_a   1.000
_cell.length_b   1.000
_cell.length_c   1.000
_cell.angle_alpha   90.00
_cell.angle_beta   90.00
_cell.angle_gamma   90.00
#
_symmetry.space_group_name_H-M   'P 1'
#
loop_
_entity.id
_entity.type
_entity.pdbx_description
1 polymer ?
#
loop_
_entity_poly.entity_id
_entity_poly.type
_entity_poly.pdbx_seq_one_letter_code
_entity_poly.pdbx_strand_id
1 'polypeptide(L)'
;MNTMKRIYLAIVFLFSLLLTSCSDKVMGYSVVLWTIPEQQLKSGDIVPVYIKSNISHVYVIGTQNGEKAELALWQLTEPVKKSKIKAVAAKYTENAATYASVKLDGLPCRAEPVNTAKQVYRLRKGEIIKILYKGKGQAPMAGKNPLEGDWYRILTDDGTMGWCFSYNLNLYETDENGQPVGGAEIVEEEEADDRWQVITGNVWYPDYFRTMIDGGNIDLGLIHPLYKFTIDEEAKKVSLNTASIHESWDYDGYTKTDEYEYSLNGISLKIIYRRANYIVLRYTDSSGKPQDLNFVTIADNITDIVNAEKTRRQQAYMQIWSHGPIFSSSSYGKIEFTEDGSFKWTGYKLLVPSVIDAGTKNTGAASVKYSLSKDLAASYDGVLTMKFDGMSREVNFLYKLESGALRLEDTTGANFTGSQITSRGVSPVIIYMKK
;
A
#
# COMPACT_ATOMS: atom_id res chain seq x y z
N MET A 1 -61.75 29.94 6.86
CA MET A 1 -60.34 30.22 6.42
C MET A 1 -59.28 30.00 7.53
N ASN A 2 -59.68 29.87 8.80
CA ASN A 2 -58.69 29.67 9.91
C ASN A 2 -58.33 28.20 10.23
N THR A 3 -59.19 27.25 9.90
CA THR A 3 -58.96 25.81 10.20
C THR A 3 -57.96 25.16 9.24
N MET A 4 -58.00 25.49 7.94
CA MET A 4 -57.04 24.98 6.95
C MET A 4 -55.63 25.54 7.19
N LYS A 5 -55.47 26.80 7.61
CA LYS A 5 -54.13 27.32 7.96
C LYS A 5 -53.53 26.65 9.19
N ARG A 6 -54.34 26.26 10.17
CA ARG A 6 -53.88 25.50 11.35
C ARG A 6 -53.48 24.05 11.00
N ILE A 7 -54.15 23.43 10.08
CA ILE A 7 -53.81 22.08 9.58
C ILE A 7 -52.52 22.13 8.75
N TYR A 8 -52.34 23.15 7.89
CA TYR A 8 -51.11 23.34 7.15
C TYR A 8 -49.91 23.61 8.07
N LEU A 9 -50.07 24.45 9.11
CA LEU A 9 -49.01 24.73 10.09
C LEU A 9 -48.66 23.48 10.91
N ALA A 10 -49.65 22.65 11.27
CA ALA A 10 -49.41 21.39 11.97
C ALA A 10 -48.69 20.37 11.09
N ILE A 11 -49.03 20.29 9.80
CA ILE A 11 -48.37 19.39 8.84
C ILE A 11 -46.93 19.85 8.57
N VAL A 12 -46.65 21.15 8.42
CA VAL A 12 -45.30 21.71 8.24
C VAL A 12 -44.47 21.49 9.51
N PHE A 13 -45.07 21.63 10.70
CA PHE A 13 -44.39 21.35 11.97
C PHE A 13 -44.13 19.85 12.19
N LEU A 14 -45.02 18.97 11.74
CA LEU A 14 -44.84 17.53 11.78
C LEU A 14 -43.80 17.06 10.75
N PHE A 15 -43.73 17.74 9.59
CA PHE A 15 -42.72 17.43 8.55
C PHE A 15 -41.34 17.95 8.93
N SER A 16 -41.23 19.07 9.70
CA SER A 16 -39.96 19.55 10.24
C SER A 16 -39.41 18.67 11.38
N LEU A 17 -40.24 17.93 12.07
CA LEU A 17 -39.85 16.95 13.11
C LEU A 17 -39.35 15.62 12.52
N LEU A 18 -39.59 15.35 11.23
CA LEU A 18 -39.11 14.16 10.55
C LEU A 18 -37.72 14.33 9.91
N LEU A 19 -37.14 15.53 9.94
CA LEU A 19 -35.83 15.81 9.38
C LEU A 19 -34.69 15.74 10.40
N THR A 20 -34.96 15.39 11.63
CA THR A 20 -33.90 15.23 12.64
C THR A 20 -33.90 13.80 13.18
N SER A 21 -33.18 12.95 12.57
CA SER A 21 -32.38 11.91 13.19
C SER A 21 -31.99 10.82 12.19
N CYS A 22 -31.16 11.15 11.25
CA CYS A 22 -30.19 10.14 10.87
C CYS A 22 -29.13 10.16 11.98
N SER A 23 -29.38 9.45 13.09
CA SER A 23 -28.32 9.22 14.07
C SER A 23 -27.31 8.31 13.39
N ASP A 24 -26.22 8.91 12.91
CA ASP A 24 -25.11 8.15 12.34
C ASP A 24 -24.68 7.10 13.36
N LYS A 25 -24.87 5.85 13.01
CA LYS A 25 -24.55 4.73 13.88
C LYS A 25 -23.03 4.72 14.11
N VAL A 26 -22.61 4.97 15.34
CA VAL A 26 -21.21 4.87 15.72
C VAL A 26 -20.75 3.43 15.55
N MET A 27 -19.76 3.21 14.68
CA MET A 27 -19.14 1.91 14.43
C MET A 27 -18.28 1.47 15.64
N GLY A 28 -17.59 2.43 16.25
CA GLY A 28 -16.71 2.21 17.41
C GLY A 28 -16.07 3.50 17.86
N TYR A 29 -15.10 3.37 18.75
CA TYR A 29 -14.31 4.47 19.27
C TYR A 29 -12.82 4.18 19.05
N SER A 30 -12.07 5.20 18.67
CA SER A 30 -10.63 5.13 18.43
C SER A 30 -9.88 6.16 19.25
N VAL A 31 -8.61 5.90 19.48
CA VAL A 31 -7.68 6.86 20.10
C VAL A 31 -6.90 7.54 18.97
N VAL A 32 -6.78 8.85 19.03
CA VAL A 32 -5.93 9.66 18.13
C VAL A 32 -4.48 9.39 18.47
N LEU A 33 -3.67 8.99 17.50
CA LEU A 33 -2.26 8.65 17.68
C LEU A 33 -1.30 9.79 17.33
N TRP A 34 -1.75 10.73 16.53
CA TRP A 34 -0.98 11.89 16.06
C TRP A 34 -1.79 13.16 16.27
N THR A 35 -1.19 14.22 16.79
CA THR A 35 -1.88 15.51 16.97
C THR A 35 -2.21 16.13 15.62
N ILE A 36 -3.45 16.60 15.44
CA ILE A 36 -3.98 17.16 14.19
C ILE A 36 -4.58 18.52 14.52
N PRO A 37 -3.78 19.61 14.49
CA PRO A 37 -4.22 20.93 14.91
C PRO A 37 -5.41 21.46 14.10
N GLU A 38 -5.48 21.17 12.81
CA GLU A 38 -6.53 21.60 11.90
C GLU A 38 -7.91 21.09 12.32
N GLN A 39 -7.95 19.95 13.00
CA GLN A 39 -9.18 19.32 13.52
C GLN A 39 -9.34 19.51 15.04
N GLN A 40 -8.44 20.26 15.68
CA GLN A 40 -8.38 20.45 17.13
C GLN A 40 -8.33 19.11 17.90
N LEU A 41 -7.63 18.12 17.32
CA LEU A 41 -7.47 16.79 17.90
C LEU A 41 -6.05 16.60 18.41
N LYS A 42 -5.93 16.13 19.66
CA LYS A 42 -4.67 15.82 20.31
C LYS A 42 -4.43 14.32 20.30
N SER A 43 -3.17 13.91 20.25
CA SER A 43 -2.79 12.54 20.52
C SER A 43 -3.29 12.12 21.90
N GLY A 44 -3.96 10.97 21.99
CA GLY A 44 -4.65 10.48 23.16
C GLY A 44 -6.16 10.76 23.22
N ASP A 45 -6.68 11.67 22.40
CA ASP A 45 -8.13 11.94 22.32
C ASP A 45 -8.90 10.70 21.88
N ILE A 46 -10.10 10.54 22.42
CA ILE A 46 -11.01 9.47 22.04
C ILE A 46 -12.09 10.04 21.15
N VAL A 47 -12.21 9.52 19.94
CA VAL A 47 -13.18 9.97 18.95
C VAL A 47 -14.13 8.84 18.54
N PRO A 48 -15.41 9.14 18.29
CA PRO A 48 -16.33 8.18 17.68
C PRO A 48 -16.00 8.02 16.20
N VAL A 49 -16.03 6.78 15.73
CA VAL A 49 -15.82 6.42 14.32
C VAL A 49 -17.15 5.96 13.74
N TYR A 50 -17.52 6.53 12.61
CA TYR A 50 -18.77 6.22 11.90
C TYR A 50 -18.51 5.31 10.72
N ILE A 51 -17.45 5.54 9.95
CA ILE A 51 -17.15 4.81 8.71
C ILE A 51 -15.66 4.49 8.68
N LYS A 52 -15.32 3.29 8.18
CA LYS A 52 -13.97 2.93 7.74
C LYS A 52 -13.99 2.73 6.23
N SER A 53 -13.26 3.54 5.50
CA SER A 53 -13.04 3.37 4.07
C SER A 53 -11.69 2.70 3.82
N ASN A 54 -11.72 1.46 3.35
CA ASN A 54 -10.49 0.77 2.92
C ASN A 54 -10.03 1.20 1.52
N ILE A 55 -10.91 1.86 0.76
CA ILE A 55 -10.58 2.38 -0.58
C ILE A 55 -9.81 3.69 -0.45
N SER A 56 -10.33 4.63 0.35
CA SER A 56 -9.70 5.93 0.59
C SER A 56 -8.68 5.90 1.73
N HIS A 57 -8.53 4.77 2.42
CA HIS A 57 -7.66 4.61 3.60
C HIS A 57 -7.92 5.62 4.71
N VAL A 58 -9.21 5.93 4.97
CA VAL A 58 -9.61 6.91 6.00
C VAL A 58 -10.68 6.35 6.94
N TYR A 59 -10.74 6.94 8.13
CA TYR A 59 -11.88 6.89 9.02
C TYR A 59 -12.68 8.20 8.93
N VAL A 60 -14.01 8.11 8.92
CA VAL A 60 -14.89 9.26 9.18
C VAL A 60 -15.19 9.27 10.67
N ILE A 61 -14.77 10.33 11.34
CA ILE A 61 -14.87 10.49 12.80
C ILE A 61 -15.77 11.67 13.16
N GLY A 62 -16.21 11.73 14.41
CA GLY A 62 -16.82 12.94 14.99
C GLY A 62 -15.77 13.75 15.75
N THR A 63 -15.70 15.04 15.45
CA THR A 63 -14.86 16.00 16.17
C THR A 63 -15.57 16.51 17.44
N GLN A 64 -14.84 17.20 18.30
CA GLN A 64 -15.39 17.80 19.51
C GLN A 64 -16.47 18.85 19.21
N ASN A 65 -16.40 19.51 18.06
CA ASN A 65 -17.37 20.51 17.60
C ASN A 65 -18.67 19.89 17.03
N GLY A 66 -18.78 18.56 17.01
CA GLY A 66 -19.92 17.83 16.46
C GLY A 66 -19.92 17.69 14.93
N GLU A 67 -18.87 18.12 14.27
CA GLU A 67 -18.66 17.96 12.84
C GLU A 67 -18.01 16.59 12.52
N LYS A 68 -18.08 16.20 11.26
CA LYS A 68 -17.37 15.01 10.77
C LYS A 68 -16.09 15.41 10.07
N ALA A 69 -15.02 14.66 10.33
CA ALA A 69 -13.74 14.79 9.65
C ALA A 69 -13.27 13.44 9.13
N GLU A 70 -12.50 13.45 8.05
CA GLU A 70 -11.80 12.29 7.52
C GLU A 70 -10.37 12.30 8.00
N LEU A 71 -9.94 11.20 8.62
CA LEU A 71 -8.57 11.00 9.10
C LEU A 71 -7.99 9.73 8.48
N ALA A 72 -6.69 9.75 8.18
CA ALA A 72 -6.00 8.57 7.68
C ALA A 72 -6.05 7.40 8.69
N LEU A 73 -6.16 6.16 8.20
CA LEU A 73 -6.29 4.99 9.08
C LEU A 73 -5.18 4.89 10.12
N TRP A 74 -3.96 5.31 9.78
CA TRP A 74 -2.81 5.24 10.65
C TRP A 74 -2.81 6.28 11.79
N GLN A 75 -3.57 7.38 11.64
CA GLN A 75 -3.69 8.41 12.67
C GLN A 75 -4.54 7.99 13.87
N LEU A 76 -5.22 6.86 13.76
CA LEU A 76 -6.13 6.35 14.77
C LEU A 76 -5.82 4.89 15.11
N THR A 77 -6.18 4.48 16.33
CA THR A 77 -6.24 3.05 16.65
C THR A 77 -7.40 2.39 15.91
N GLU A 78 -7.39 1.06 15.76
CA GLU A 78 -8.57 0.34 15.29
C GLU A 78 -9.77 0.61 16.22
N PRO A 79 -10.97 0.86 15.64
CA PRO A 79 -12.15 1.16 16.43
C PRO A 79 -12.56 0.00 17.33
N VAL A 80 -12.85 0.30 18.60
CA VAL A 80 -13.31 -0.68 19.58
C VAL A 80 -14.63 -0.25 20.23
N LYS A 81 -15.30 -1.18 20.91
CA LYS A 81 -16.52 -0.88 21.67
C LYS A 81 -16.24 0.17 22.75
N LYS A 82 -17.24 1.01 23.06
CA LYS A 82 -17.16 2.07 24.07
C LYS A 82 -16.66 1.58 25.43
N SER A 83 -16.99 0.36 25.83
CA SER A 83 -16.54 -0.24 27.09
C SER A 83 -15.03 -0.57 27.12
N LYS A 84 -14.37 -0.72 25.95
CA LYS A 84 -12.97 -1.10 25.86
C LYS A 84 -12.05 0.06 25.57
N ILE A 85 -12.56 1.21 25.09
CA ILE A 85 -11.71 2.31 24.61
C ILE A 85 -10.80 2.91 25.69
N LYS A 86 -11.27 3.01 26.93
CA LYS A 86 -10.45 3.52 28.03
C LYS A 86 -9.21 2.67 28.27
N ALA A 87 -9.32 1.35 28.18
CA ALA A 87 -8.19 0.44 28.32
C ALA A 87 -7.22 0.56 27.14
N VAL A 88 -7.73 0.82 25.93
CA VAL A 88 -6.88 1.10 24.75
C VAL A 88 -6.17 2.44 24.92
N ALA A 89 -6.88 3.50 25.34
CA ALA A 89 -6.31 4.84 25.53
C ALA A 89 -5.20 4.84 26.60
N ALA A 90 -5.39 4.10 27.69
CA ALA A 90 -4.39 4.01 28.78
C ALA A 90 -2.99 3.60 28.29
N LYS A 91 -2.90 2.85 27.20
CA LYS A 91 -1.62 2.43 26.61
C LYS A 91 -0.81 3.60 26.04
N TYR A 92 -1.48 4.65 25.60
CA TYR A 92 -0.89 5.81 24.91
C TYR A 92 -0.77 7.05 25.79
N THR A 93 -1.38 7.02 26.99
CA THR A 93 -1.51 8.20 27.87
C THR A 93 -0.16 8.75 28.32
N GLU A 94 0.78 7.87 28.68
CA GLU A 94 2.10 8.27 29.20
C GLU A 94 2.89 9.10 28.19
N ASN A 95 2.77 8.82 26.89
CA ASN A 95 3.50 9.48 25.83
C ASN A 95 2.57 10.30 24.91
N ALA A 96 1.41 10.72 25.38
CA ALA A 96 0.42 11.40 24.53
C ALA A 96 0.98 12.68 23.88
N ALA A 97 1.82 13.43 24.58
CA ALA A 97 2.47 14.64 24.07
C ALA A 97 3.92 14.40 23.61
N THR A 98 4.46 13.18 23.72
CA THR A 98 5.88 12.91 23.45
C THR A 98 6.15 12.63 21.99
N TYR A 99 7.07 13.37 21.41
CA TYR A 99 7.63 13.19 20.06
C TYR A 99 9.15 13.02 20.16
N ALA A 100 9.78 12.70 19.05
CA ALA A 100 11.24 12.69 18.98
C ALA A 100 11.72 13.14 17.60
N SER A 101 12.86 13.82 17.56
CA SER A 101 13.64 14.02 16.35
C SER A 101 14.80 13.04 16.30
N VAL A 102 15.12 12.56 15.10
CA VAL A 102 16.19 11.58 14.87
C VAL A 102 17.54 12.28 14.78
N LYS A 103 18.53 11.84 15.58
CA LYS A 103 19.87 12.47 15.63
C LYS A 103 20.78 12.11 14.47
N LEU A 104 20.66 10.89 13.96
CA LEU A 104 21.56 10.35 12.94
C LEU A 104 20.79 9.71 11.80
N ASP A 105 21.31 9.89 10.58
CA ASP A 105 20.73 9.25 9.41
C ASP A 105 20.84 7.72 9.45
N GLY A 106 19.83 7.07 8.90
CA GLY A 106 19.82 5.62 8.78
C GLY A 106 19.44 4.86 10.05
N LEU A 107 18.82 5.50 11.05
CA LEU A 107 18.42 4.84 12.29
C LEU A 107 17.35 3.76 12.02
N PRO A 108 17.59 2.47 12.38
CA PRO A 108 16.69 1.39 12.03
C PRO A 108 15.42 1.41 12.89
N CYS A 109 14.26 1.40 12.24
CA CYS A 109 12.97 1.06 12.83
C CYS A 109 12.69 -0.42 12.58
N ARG A 110 12.36 -1.18 13.63
CA ARG A 110 12.31 -2.64 13.62
C ARG A 110 10.92 -3.19 13.87
N ALA A 111 10.64 -4.41 13.40
CA ALA A 111 9.37 -5.09 13.64
C ALA A 111 9.16 -5.43 15.13
N GLU A 112 10.24 -5.71 15.87
CA GLU A 112 10.22 -6.08 17.29
C GLU A 112 11.30 -5.28 18.05
N PRO A 113 11.17 -5.10 19.40
CA PRO A 113 12.11 -4.33 20.20
C PRO A 113 13.40 -5.11 20.49
N VAL A 114 14.07 -5.55 19.44
CA VAL A 114 15.35 -6.27 19.50
C VAL A 114 16.20 -5.93 18.28
N ASN A 115 17.50 -5.78 18.46
CA ASN A 115 18.41 -5.28 17.42
C ASN A 115 18.55 -6.23 16.21
N THR A 116 18.24 -7.50 16.37
CA THR A 116 18.28 -8.53 15.30
C THR A 116 16.96 -8.66 14.54
N ALA A 117 15.88 -8.00 14.98
CA ALA A 117 14.59 -8.06 14.31
C ALA A 117 14.64 -7.43 12.91
N LYS A 118 13.73 -7.88 12.05
CA LYS A 118 13.58 -7.32 10.69
C LYS A 118 13.42 -5.80 10.76
N GLN A 119 14.22 -5.09 9.97
CA GLN A 119 14.04 -3.66 9.76
C GLN A 119 12.79 -3.42 8.91
N VAL A 120 11.88 -2.59 9.41
CA VAL A 120 10.64 -2.21 8.71
C VAL A 120 10.74 -0.85 8.05
N TYR A 121 11.63 0.00 8.59
CA TYR A 121 11.86 1.35 8.08
C TYR A 121 13.28 1.81 8.47
N ARG A 122 13.77 2.84 7.82
CA ARG A 122 15.03 3.50 8.14
C ARG A 122 14.77 4.98 8.31
N LEU A 123 14.84 5.43 9.56
CA LEU A 123 14.63 6.82 9.92
C LEU A 123 15.83 7.67 9.49
N ARG A 124 15.57 8.93 9.15
CA ARG A 124 16.59 9.89 8.73
C ARG A 124 16.86 10.91 9.82
N LYS A 125 18.04 11.54 9.77
CA LYS A 125 18.37 12.67 10.63
C LYS A 125 17.30 13.76 10.48
N GLY A 126 16.86 14.35 11.58
CA GLY A 126 15.82 15.39 11.60
C GLY A 126 14.37 14.88 11.48
N GLU A 127 14.14 13.62 11.06
CA GLU A 127 12.79 13.08 10.93
C GLU A 127 12.06 13.11 12.28
N ILE A 128 10.84 13.64 12.27
CA ILE A 128 9.99 13.73 13.45
C ILE A 128 9.13 12.47 13.53
N ILE A 129 9.17 11.84 14.67
CA ILE A 129 8.38 10.64 14.95
C ILE A 129 7.56 10.80 16.21
N LYS A 130 6.38 10.21 16.25
CA LYS A 130 5.53 10.13 17.41
C LYS A 130 5.94 8.95 18.30
N ILE A 131 6.17 9.18 19.56
CA ILE A 131 6.35 8.13 20.56
C ILE A 131 4.98 7.63 21.01
N LEU A 132 4.72 6.34 20.84
CA LEU A 132 3.43 5.75 21.21
C LEU A 132 3.47 5.17 22.62
N TYR A 133 4.44 4.31 22.91
CA TYR A 133 4.64 3.71 24.22
C TYR A 133 6.00 3.01 24.31
N LYS A 134 6.47 2.84 25.55
CA LYS A 134 7.70 2.12 25.86
C LYS A 134 7.48 0.60 25.83
N GLY A 135 8.44 -0.14 25.26
CA GLY A 135 8.45 -1.59 25.23
C GLY A 135 9.60 -2.19 26.03
N LYS A 136 9.49 -3.49 26.25
CA LYS A 136 10.59 -4.27 26.86
C LYS A 136 11.37 -4.97 25.74
N GLY A 137 12.68 -4.81 25.74
CA GLY A 137 13.56 -5.43 24.76
C GLY A 137 15.02 -5.38 25.18
N GLN A 138 15.88 -6.11 24.51
CA GLN A 138 17.30 -6.12 24.76
C GLN A 138 17.95 -4.86 24.17
N ALA A 139 18.70 -4.11 24.96
CA ALA A 139 19.45 -2.95 24.49
C ALA A 139 20.47 -3.36 23.42
N PRO A 140 20.63 -2.58 22.33
CA PRO A 140 21.72 -2.76 21.39
C PRO A 140 23.09 -2.61 22.08
N MET A 141 24.09 -3.32 21.57
CA MET A 141 25.43 -3.32 22.15
C MET A 141 26.37 -2.43 21.35
N ALA A 142 27.14 -1.59 22.04
CA ALA A 142 28.32 -0.91 21.47
C ALA A 142 29.57 -1.66 21.95
N GLY A 143 30.07 -2.57 21.14
CA GLY A 143 31.13 -3.50 21.55
C GLY A 143 30.64 -4.45 22.65
N LYS A 144 31.20 -4.29 23.87
CA LYS A 144 30.83 -5.11 25.04
C LYS A 144 29.81 -4.44 25.97
N ASN A 145 29.49 -3.17 25.75
CA ASN A 145 28.61 -2.40 26.64
C ASN A 145 27.24 -2.20 25.97
N PRO A 146 26.14 -2.37 26.74
CA PRO A 146 24.82 -2.01 26.24
C PRO A 146 24.70 -0.49 26.09
N LEU A 147 24.03 -0.03 25.03
CA LEU A 147 23.69 1.38 24.86
C LEU A 147 22.65 1.78 25.92
N GLU A 148 22.78 3.01 26.41
CA GLU A 148 21.76 3.59 27.30
C GLU A 148 20.53 4.00 26.51
N GLY A 149 19.35 3.66 27.01
CA GLY A 149 18.08 4.02 26.38
C GLY A 149 17.02 2.94 26.50
N ASP A 150 15.91 3.21 25.83
CA ASP A 150 14.71 2.39 25.86
C ASP A 150 14.20 2.08 24.45
N TRP A 151 13.49 0.98 24.32
CA TRP A 151 12.73 0.67 23.11
C TRP A 151 11.39 1.38 23.14
N TYR A 152 11.13 2.20 22.12
CA TYR A 152 9.84 2.86 21.94
C TYR A 152 9.13 2.32 20.69
N ARG A 153 7.84 2.05 20.82
CA ARG A 153 6.97 1.92 19.68
C ARG A 153 6.76 3.30 19.09
N ILE A 154 7.10 3.48 17.84
CA ILE A 154 7.03 4.77 17.15
C ILE A 154 6.06 4.72 16.00
N LEU A 155 5.60 5.90 15.59
CA LEU A 155 4.79 6.15 14.41
C LEU A 155 5.42 7.31 13.66
N THR A 156 5.67 7.11 12.37
CA THR A 156 6.14 8.16 11.47
C THR A 156 4.95 8.94 10.90
N ASP A 157 5.19 10.07 10.30
CA ASP A 157 4.19 10.93 9.65
C ASP A 157 3.53 10.29 8.40
N ASP A 158 4.13 9.20 7.90
CA ASP A 158 3.59 8.39 6.80
C ASP A 158 2.76 7.19 7.26
N GLY A 159 2.63 7.00 8.57
CA GLY A 159 1.89 5.89 9.15
C GLY A 159 2.69 4.61 9.35
N THR A 160 4.00 4.63 9.10
CA THR A 160 4.85 3.47 9.41
C THR A 160 4.99 3.31 10.91
N MET A 161 4.73 2.11 11.42
CA MET A 161 4.86 1.77 12.83
C MET A 161 5.97 0.74 13.03
N GLY A 162 6.85 1.00 13.99
CA GLY A 162 7.89 0.04 14.35
C GLY A 162 8.48 0.32 15.73
N TRP A 163 9.59 -0.32 16.03
CA TRP A 163 10.34 -0.16 17.26
C TRP A 163 11.66 0.53 16.99
N CYS A 164 11.93 1.59 17.74
CA CYS A 164 13.18 2.33 17.67
C CYS A 164 13.81 2.41 19.07
N PHE A 165 15.14 2.28 19.12
CA PHE A 165 15.89 2.44 20.35
C PHE A 165 16.25 3.92 20.54
N SER A 166 16.01 4.47 21.73
CA SER A 166 16.06 5.91 21.97
C SER A 166 17.43 6.56 21.98
N TYR A 167 18.53 5.80 21.95
CA TYR A 167 19.89 6.34 22.04
C TYR A 167 20.17 7.47 21.03
N ASN A 168 19.67 7.34 19.82
CA ASN A 168 19.80 8.33 18.75
C ASN A 168 18.50 9.12 18.51
N LEU A 169 17.71 9.36 19.55
CA LEU A 169 16.51 10.18 19.52
C LEU A 169 16.65 11.37 20.45
N ASN A 170 16.22 12.55 20.01
CA ASN A 170 15.93 13.69 20.89
C ASN A 170 14.44 13.65 21.22
N LEU A 171 14.10 13.22 22.44
CA LEU A 171 12.72 13.20 22.91
C LEU A 171 12.33 14.61 23.38
N TYR A 172 11.11 15.04 23.05
CA TYR A 172 10.55 16.32 23.49
C TYR A 172 9.02 16.20 23.65
N GLU A 173 8.47 17.11 24.45
CA GLU A 173 7.03 17.24 24.63
C GLU A 173 6.48 18.32 23.71
N THR A 174 5.24 18.16 23.27
CA THR A 174 4.52 19.16 22.48
C THR A 174 3.35 19.74 23.27
N ASP A 175 2.99 20.98 22.93
CA ASP A 175 1.77 21.62 23.40
C ASP A 175 0.51 21.07 22.71
N GLU A 176 -0.61 21.71 22.99
CA GLU A 176 -1.91 21.36 22.42
C GLU A 176 -1.99 21.53 20.90
N ASN A 177 -1.12 22.35 20.31
CA ASN A 177 -1.03 22.61 18.89
C ASN A 177 0.05 21.76 18.20
N GLY A 178 0.68 20.84 18.94
CA GLY A 178 1.77 20.01 18.43
C GLY A 178 3.12 20.74 18.36
N GLN A 179 3.23 21.95 18.95
CA GLN A 179 4.48 22.70 19.00
C GLN A 179 5.35 22.26 20.20
N PRO A 180 6.67 22.17 20.05
CA PRO A 180 7.57 21.79 21.12
C PRO A 180 7.46 22.72 22.33
N VAL A 181 7.40 22.14 23.53
CA VAL A 181 7.39 22.87 24.81
C VAL A 181 8.82 22.92 25.36
N GLY A 182 9.20 24.09 25.92
CA GLY A 182 10.43 24.20 26.71
C GLY A 182 11.71 24.45 25.92
N GLY A 183 11.63 25.00 24.70
CA GLY A 183 12.82 25.37 23.92
C GLY A 183 13.66 24.14 23.53
N ALA A 184 13.02 22.99 23.40
CA ALA A 184 13.59 21.92 22.59
C ALA A 184 13.81 22.54 21.22
N GLU A 185 15.03 22.99 20.95
CA GLU A 185 15.45 23.26 19.59
C GLU A 185 15.17 21.96 18.82
N ILE A 186 14.04 21.91 18.14
CA ILE A 186 14.06 21.22 16.85
C ILE A 186 15.16 21.97 16.16
N VAL A 187 16.31 21.32 16.01
CA VAL A 187 17.39 21.88 15.20
C VAL A 187 16.83 21.86 13.79
N GLU A 188 16.02 22.89 13.47
CA GLU A 188 15.98 23.45 12.16
C GLU A 188 17.37 24.12 12.02
N GLU A 189 18.40 23.31 11.78
CA GLU A 189 19.50 23.82 10.99
C GLU A 189 18.81 24.43 9.77
N GLU A 190 19.00 25.73 9.52
CA GLU A 190 18.83 26.32 8.20
C GLU A 190 19.75 25.54 7.26
N GLU A 191 19.32 24.34 6.92
CA GLU A 191 19.99 23.47 5.99
C GLU A 191 19.89 24.15 4.64
N ALA A 192 21.03 24.53 4.14
CA ALA A 192 21.23 24.77 2.73
C ALA A 192 20.55 23.60 1.99
N ASP A 193 19.35 23.79 1.61
CA ASP A 193 18.37 22.95 0.89
C ASP A 193 18.71 21.44 0.76
N ASP A 194 18.95 20.78 1.89
CA ASP A 194 19.26 19.34 1.95
C ASP A 194 18.16 18.49 1.33
N ARG A 195 16.96 19.04 1.19
CA ARG A 195 15.85 18.41 0.49
C ARG A 195 16.16 18.21 -0.99
N TRP A 196 16.82 19.19 -1.61
CA TRP A 196 17.29 19.04 -2.98
C TRP A 196 18.33 17.93 -3.10
N GLN A 197 19.28 17.86 -2.19
CA GLN A 197 20.25 16.77 -2.14
C GLN A 197 19.59 15.40 -1.94
N VAL A 198 18.52 15.33 -1.10
CA VAL A 198 17.74 14.11 -0.97
C VAL A 198 17.04 13.76 -2.27
N ILE A 199 16.48 14.74 -2.97
CA ILE A 199 15.79 14.52 -4.25
C ILE A 199 16.76 13.98 -5.31
N THR A 200 17.93 14.59 -5.46
CA THR A 200 18.91 14.24 -6.49
C THR A 200 19.77 13.02 -6.13
N GLY A 201 20.02 12.82 -4.84
CA GLY A 201 20.82 11.70 -4.34
C GLY A 201 20.11 10.36 -4.31
N ASN A 202 18.82 10.29 -4.65
CA ASN A 202 18.04 9.06 -4.62
C ASN A 202 17.49 8.66 -5.99
N VAL A 203 17.27 7.36 -6.14
CA VAL A 203 16.46 6.82 -7.21
C VAL A 203 15.02 6.67 -6.68
N TRP A 204 14.08 7.23 -7.42
CA TRP A 204 12.69 7.27 -7.06
C TRP A 204 11.87 6.32 -7.91
N TYR A 205 11.09 5.45 -7.28
CA TYR A 205 10.24 4.46 -7.94
C TYR A 205 8.77 4.84 -7.76
N PRO A 206 7.88 4.49 -8.71
CA PRO A 206 6.44 4.67 -8.52
C PRO A 206 5.97 4.04 -7.19
N ASP A 207 5.11 4.72 -6.45
CA ASP A 207 4.68 4.31 -5.09
C ASP A 207 4.00 2.94 -5.05
N TYR A 208 3.32 2.55 -6.15
CA TYR A 208 2.70 1.24 -6.26
C TYR A 208 3.71 0.07 -6.27
N PHE A 209 5.02 0.33 -6.52
CA PHE A 209 6.06 -0.69 -6.35
C PHE A 209 6.15 -1.14 -4.90
N ARG A 210 6.13 -0.19 -3.96
CA ARG A 210 6.14 -0.50 -2.53
C ARG A 210 4.92 -1.33 -2.14
N THR A 211 3.73 -0.95 -2.63
CA THR A 211 2.50 -1.70 -2.36
C THR A 211 2.60 -3.15 -2.85
N MET A 212 3.17 -3.38 -4.04
CA MET A 212 3.38 -4.73 -4.58
C MET A 212 4.42 -5.52 -3.78
N ILE A 213 5.52 -4.88 -3.38
CA ILE A 213 6.60 -5.51 -2.62
C ILE A 213 6.11 -5.90 -1.22
N ASP A 214 5.49 -4.98 -0.51
CA ASP A 214 4.99 -5.20 0.86
C ASP A 214 3.85 -6.23 0.88
N GLY A 215 3.02 -6.24 -0.16
CA GLY A 215 1.95 -7.22 -0.35
C GLY A 215 2.41 -8.59 -0.85
N GLY A 216 3.65 -8.72 -1.30
CA GLY A 216 4.17 -9.95 -1.91
C GLY A 216 3.47 -10.32 -3.23
N ASN A 217 2.86 -9.32 -3.92
CA ASN A 217 2.05 -9.52 -5.13
C ASN A 217 2.67 -8.77 -6.30
N ILE A 218 3.77 -9.30 -6.83
CA ILE A 218 4.54 -8.65 -7.88
C ILE A 218 3.87 -8.82 -9.25
N ASP A 219 3.46 -7.72 -9.85
CA ASP A 219 2.97 -7.66 -11.22
C ASP A 219 4.10 -7.28 -12.19
N LEU A 220 4.60 -8.25 -12.95
CA LEU A 220 5.67 -8.04 -13.92
C LEU A 220 5.28 -7.14 -15.10
N GLY A 221 3.99 -6.84 -15.28
CA GLY A 221 3.51 -5.86 -16.26
C GLY A 221 3.60 -4.42 -15.77
N LEU A 222 3.64 -4.24 -14.44
CA LEU A 222 3.67 -2.93 -13.80
C LEU A 222 5.03 -2.60 -13.17
N ILE A 223 5.80 -3.60 -12.70
CA ILE A 223 7.11 -3.40 -12.10
C ILE A 223 8.23 -3.68 -13.11
N HIS A 224 9.09 -2.70 -13.33
CA HIS A 224 10.25 -2.84 -14.20
C HIS A 224 11.42 -2.01 -13.66
N PRO A 225 12.70 -2.51 -13.69
CA PRO A 225 13.85 -1.78 -13.16
C PRO A 225 14.11 -0.41 -13.81
N LEU A 226 13.62 -0.22 -15.03
CA LEU A 226 13.72 1.05 -15.75
C LEU A 226 12.62 2.06 -15.37
N TYR A 227 11.54 1.64 -14.70
CA TYR A 227 10.48 2.56 -14.26
C TYR A 227 10.94 3.28 -12.99
N LYS A 228 11.45 4.47 -13.17
CA LYS A 228 12.03 5.29 -12.11
C LYS A 228 12.09 6.75 -12.52
N PHE A 229 12.22 7.61 -11.54
CA PHE A 229 12.59 9.01 -11.72
C PHE A 229 14.00 9.22 -11.16
N THR A 230 14.84 9.92 -11.90
CA THR A 230 16.22 10.25 -11.53
C THR A 230 16.59 11.63 -12.03
N ILE A 231 17.44 12.31 -11.27
CA ILE A 231 18.12 13.55 -11.67
C ILE A 231 19.62 13.28 -11.67
N ASP A 232 20.26 13.55 -12.77
CA ASP A 232 21.70 13.55 -12.92
C ASP A 232 22.19 15.01 -12.94
N GLU A 233 22.76 15.48 -11.82
CA GLU A 233 23.18 16.86 -11.68
C GLU A 233 24.43 17.19 -12.50
N GLU A 234 25.31 16.19 -12.74
CA GLU A 234 26.51 16.37 -13.55
C GLU A 234 26.15 16.48 -15.03
N ALA A 235 25.33 15.57 -15.52
CA ALA A 235 24.86 15.56 -16.90
C ALA A 235 23.76 16.58 -17.17
N LYS A 236 23.22 17.25 -16.14
CA LYS A 236 22.04 18.14 -16.22
C LYS A 236 20.84 17.47 -16.88
N LYS A 237 20.59 16.21 -16.52
CA LYS A 237 19.52 15.39 -17.09
C LYS A 237 18.51 14.94 -16.06
N VAL A 238 17.25 14.97 -16.45
CA VAL A 238 16.12 14.41 -15.69
C VAL A 238 15.49 13.33 -16.51
N SER A 239 15.24 12.18 -15.89
CA SER A 239 14.59 11.04 -16.54
C SER A 239 13.38 10.61 -15.75
N LEU A 240 12.23 10.50 -16.41
CA LEU A 240 10.96 10.02 -15.87
C LEU A 240 10.47 8.85 -16.71
N ASN A 241 10.57 7.65 -16.17
CA ASN A 241 10.11 6.44 -16.83
C ASN A 241 9.07 5.73 -15.97
N THR A 242 7.92 5.46 -16.54
CA THR A 242 6.83 4.65 -15.96
C THR A 242 6.31 3.69 -17.03
N ALA A 243 5.25 2.96 -16.76
CA ALA A 243 4.60 2.11 -17.75
C ALA A 243 4.02 2.89 -18.96
N SER A 244 3.73 4.18 -18.77
CA SER A 244 3.08 5.03 -19.80
C SER A 244 3.86 6.29 -20.16
N ILE A 245 4.89 6.65 -19.42
CA ILE A 245 5.68 7.86 -19.63
C ILE A 245 7.15 7.43 -19.79
N HIS A 246 7.78 7.91 -20.87
CA HIS A 246 9.18 7.63 -21.19
C HIS A 246 9.82 8.94 -21.65
N GLU A 247 10.18 9.79 -20.70
CA GLU A 247 10.66 11.12 -20.97
C GLU A 247 12.07 11.34 -20.38
N SER A 248 12.85 12.10 -21.09
CA SER A 248 14.15 12.57 -20.63
C SER A 248 14.39 14.00 -21.12
N TRP A 249 14.79 14.88 -20.20
CA TRP A 249 14.98 16.29 -20.51
C TRP A 249 16.36 16.75 -20.02
N ASP A 250 16.92 17.70 -20.75
CA ASP A 250 18.00 18.54 -20.22
C ASP A 250 17.35 19.67 -19.38
N TYR A 251 17.93 20.01 -18.24
CA TYR A 251 17.43 21.09 -17.39
C TYR A 251 18.57 22.04 -17.01
N ASP A 252 18.23 23.32 -16.81
CA ASP A 252 19.20 24.39 -16.49
C ASP A 252 19.03 24.85 -15.02
N GLY A 253 18.99 23.88 -14.11
CA GLY A 253 18.79 24.16 -12.70
C GLY A 253 17.32 24.07 -12.25
N TYR A 254 17.08 24.59 -11.05
CA TYR A 254 15.73 24.58 -10.46
C TYR A 254 15.43 25.92 -9.78
N THR A 255 14.15 26.19 -9.61
CA THR A 255 13.66 27.32 -8.82
C THR A 255 12.76 26.77 -7.72
N LYS A 256 13.04 27.12 -6.46
CA LYS A 256 12.18 26.80 -5.32
C LYS A 256 10.96 27.72 -5.38
N THR A 257 9.80 27.15 -5.69
CA THR A 257 8.55 27.92 -5.85
C THR A 257 7.74 27.97 -4.57
N ASP A 258 7.98 27.04 -3.63
CA ASP A 258 7.41 27.01 -2.28
C ASP A 258 8.38 26.27 -1.34
N GLU A 259 8.13 26.26 -0.05
CA GLU A 259 8.99 25.59 0.96
C GLU A 259 9.32 24.14 0.58
N TYR A 260 8.39 23.44 -0.04
CA TYR A 260 8.49 22.03 -0.42
C TYR A 260 8.36 21.78 -1.93
N GLU A 261 8.31 22.81 -2.75
CA GLU A 261 8.08 22.68 -4.20
C GLU A 261 9.25 23.24 -5.02
N TYR A 262 9.74 22.44 -5.94
CA TYR A 262 10.85 22.73 -6.85
C TYR A 262 10.35 22.66 -8.29
N SER A 263 10.51 23.74 -9.04
CA SER A 263 10.25 23.78 -10.48
C SER A 263 11.56 23.60 -11.23
N LEU A 264 11.63 22.63 -12.11
CA LEU A 264 12.81 22.43 -12.95
C LEU A 264 12.77 23.44 -14.11
N ASN A 265 13.88 24.18 -14.29
CA ASN A 265 13.95 25.22 -15.31
C ASN A 265 13.98 24.59 -16.70
N GLY A 266 13.17 25.12 -17.61
CA GLY A 266 13.10 24.64 -19.00
C GLY A 266 12.18 23.46 -19.26
N ILE A 267 11.59 22.85 -18.24
CA ILE A 267 10.67 21.73 -18.40
C ILE A 267 9.41 21.89 -17.54
N SER A 268 8.30 21.28 -18.00
CA SER A 268 7.01 21.33 -17.30
C SER A 268 6.91 20.24 -16.25
N LEU A 269 7.89 20.21 -15.33
CA LEU A 269 7.96 19.26 -14.24
C LEU A 269 8.22 19.99 -12.93
N LYS A 270 7.38 19.74 -11.94
CA LYS A 270 7.57 20.19 -10.56
C LYS A 270 7.74 19.01 -9.64
N ILE A 271 8.61 19.16 -8.66
CA ILE A 271 8.87 18.17 -7.63
C ILE A 271 8.35 18.72 -6.31
N ILE A 272 7.41 18.02 -5.71
CA ILE A 272 6.85 18.37 -4.42
C ILE A 272 7.46 17.38 -3.41
N TYR A 273 8.36 17.87 -2.58
CA TYR A 273 8.95 17.11 -1.50
C TYR A 273 7.92 16.92 -0.39
N ARG A 274 7.59 15.71 -0.06
CA ARG A 274 6.67 15.40 1.06
C ARG A 274 7.45 14.94 2.28
N ARG A 275 8.48 14.12 2.05
CA ARG A 275 9.41 13.60 3.05
C ARG A 275 10.58 12.92 2.36
N ALA A 276 11.58 12.54 3.13
CA ALA A 276 12.84 11.99 2.65
C ALA A 276 12.73 10.73 1.77
N ASN A 277 11.62 10.01 1.84
CA ASN A 277 11.37 8.81 1.04
C ASN A 277 10.10 8.88 0.17
N TYR A 278 9.52 10.09 0.02
CA TYR A 278 8.30 10.28 -0.76
C TYR A 278 8.28 11.66 -1.41
N ILE A 279 8.13 11.68 -2.72
CA ILE A 279 7.95 12.89 -3.53
C ILE A 279 6.72 12.75 -4.42
N VAL A 280 6.16 13.88 -4.81
CA VAL A 280 5.14 13.94 -5.85
C VAL A 280 5.72 14.70 -7.03
N LEU A 281 5.67 14.12 -8.20
CA LEU A 281 6.02 14.76 -9.45
C LEU A 281 4.75 15.30 -10.10
N ARG A 282 4.65 16.61 -10.25
CA ARG A 282 3.61 17.23 -11.07
C ARG A 282 4.13 17.41 -12.48
N TYR A 283 3.71 16.53 -13.35
CA TYR A 283 4.09 16.47 -14.75
C TYR A 283 2.92 16.96 -15.61
N THR A 284 3.23 17.85 -16.58
CA THR A 284 2.24 18.28 -17.56
C THR A 284 2.55 17.59 -18.87
N ASP A 285 1.62 16.76 -19.33
CA ASP A 285 1.75 16.01 -20.59
C ASP A 285 1.68 16.91 -21.84
N SER A 286 1.93 16.34 -23.00
CA SER A 286 1.89 17.05 -24.28
C SER A 286 0.51 17.64 -24.62
N SER A 287 -0.56 17.20 -23.98
CA SER A 287 -1.91 17.76 -24.12
C SER A 287 -2.16 18.97 -23.18
N GLY A 288 -1.19 19.32 -22.33
CA GLY A 288 -1.30 20.38 -21.33
C GLY A 288 -2.06 19.97 -20.06
N LYS A 289 -2.31 18.66 -19.87
CA LYS A 289 -3.01 18.16 -18.69
C LYS A 289 -2.01 17.83 -17.58
N PRO A 290 -2.13 18.43 -16.39
CA PRO A 290 -1.29 18.10 -15.25
C PRO A 290 -1.67 16.74 -14.67
N GLN A 291 -0.67 15.97 -14.27
CA GLN A 291 -0.78 14.69 -13.58
C GLN A 291 0.13 14.70 -12.36
N ASP A 292 -0.38 14.29 -11.22
CA ASP A 292 0.42 14.10 -10.01
C ASP A 292 0.81 12.61 -9.93
N LEU A 293 2.11 12.36 -9.93
CA LEU A 293 2.71 11.04 -9.90
C LEU A 293 3.44 10.84 -8.59
N ASN A 294 3.08 9.82 -7.85
CA ASN A 294 3.66 9.53 -6.54
C ASN A 294 4.89 8.64 -6.69
N PHE A 295 5.98 9.03 -6.04
CA PHE A 295 7.24 8.31 -6.07
C PHE A 295 7.82 8.10 -4.67
N VAL A 296 8.46 6.95 -4.47
CA VAL A 296 9.06 6.54 -3.21
C VAL A 296 10.48 6.03 -3.43
N THR A 297 11.32 6.10 -2.40
CA THR A 297 12.57 5.35 -2.39
C THR A 297 12.32 3.90 -1.96
N ILE A 298 13.01 2.96 -2.57
CA ILE A 298 12.94 1.54 -2.25
C ILE A 298 14.37 1.05 -2.00
N ALA A 299 14.59 0.44 -0.83
CA ALA A 299 15.92 -0.06 -0.45
C ALA A 299 16.29 -1.36 -1.16
N ASP A 300 15.28 -2.15 -1.54
CA ASP A 300 15.48 -3.42 -2.21
C ASP A 300 15.83 -3.21 -3.69
N ASN A 301 16.63 -4.12 -4.24
CA ASN A 301 16.97 -4.08 -5.66
C ASN A 301 15.78 -4.56 -6.51
N ILE A 302 15.21 -3.67 -7.31
CA ILE A 302 14.04 -3.98 -8.16
C ILE A 302 14.36 -5.08 -9.18
N THR A 303 15.59 -5.16 -9.68
CA THR A 303 16.00 -6.23 -10.61
C THR A 303 15.93 -7.59 -9.93
N ASP A 304 16.37 -7.69 -8.68
CA ASP A 304 16.34 -8.94 -7.93
C ASP A 304 14.90 -9.36 -7.62
N ILE A 305 14.02 -8.41 -7.27
CA ILE A 305 12.59 -8.65 -7.05
C ILE A 305 11.94 -9.18 -8.32
N VAL A 306 12.20 -8.54 -9.47
CA VAL A 306 11.66 -8.97 -10.77
C VAL A 306 12.16 -10.37 -11.14
N ASN A 307 13.43 -10.65 -10.91
CA ASN A 307 14.02 -11.97 -11.20
C ASN A 307 13.50 -13.06 -10.25
N ALA A 308 13.35 -12.73 -8.98
CA ALA A 308 12.75 -13.66 -8.02
C ALA A 308 11.31 -14.03 -8.41
N GLU A 309 10.49 -13.05 -8.83
CA GLU A 309 9.13 -13.31 -9.29
C GLU A 309 9.09 -14.12 -10.59
N LYS A 310 9.97 -13.85 -11.56
CA LYS A 310 10.12 -14.67 -12.76
C LYS A 310 10.46 -16.11 -12.41
N THR A 311 11.40 -16.32 -11.50
CA THR A 311 11.81 -17.63 -11.02
C THR A 311 10.65 -18.34 -10.32
N ARG A 312 9.93 -17.65 -9.44
CA ARG A 312 8.75 -18.19 -8.76
C ARG A 312 7.70 -18.68 -9.76
N ARG A 313 7.38 -17.87 -10.78
CA ARG A 313 6.40 -18.21 -11.84
C ARG A 313 6.85 -19.43 -12.63
N GLN A 314 8.12 -19.48 -13.01
CA GLN A 314 8.69 -20.61 -13.72
C GLN A 314 8.65 -21.88 -12.87
N GLN A 315 9.07 -21.81 -11.62
CA GLN A 315 9.03 -22.94 -10.70
C GLN A 315 7.61 -23.48 -10.49
N ALA A 316 6.62 -22.58 -10.33
CA ALA A 316 5.22 -22.97 -10.20
C ALA A 316 4.70 -23.68 -11.47
N TYR A 317 5.08 -23.19 -12.66
CA TYR A 317 4.76 -23.90 -13.90
C TYR A 317 5.46 -25.27 -13.99
N MET A 318 6.74 -25.35 -13.65
CA MET A 318 7.51 -26.60 -13.67
C MET A 318 6.93 -27.62 -12.70
N GLN A 319 6.31 -27.21 -11.58
CA GLN A 319 5.58 -28.13 -10.70
C GLN A 319 4.37 -28.76 -11.41
N ILE A 320 3.63 -27.99 -12.22
CA ILE A 320 2.51 -28.54 -13.01
C ILE A 320 3.04 -29.54 -14.04
N TRP A 321 4.05 -29.16 -14.81
CA TRP A 321 4.64 -30.01 -15.85
C TRP A 321 5.24 -31.29 -15.26
N SER A 322 6.01 -31.20 -14.20
CA SER A 322 6.64 -32.38 -13.55
C SER A 322 5.65 -33.26 -12.80
N HIS A 323 4.53 -32.66 -12.29
CA HIS A 323 3.46 -33.47 -11.70
C HIS A 323 2.84 -34.43 -12.73
N GLY A 324 2.72 -33.98 -13.99
CA GLY A 324 2.33 -34.78 -15.13
C GLY A 324 2.25 -33.92 -16.38
N PRO A 325 3.01 -34.23 -17.46
CA PRO A 325 2.92 -33.43 -18.68
C PRO A 325 1.61 -33.65 -19.43
N ILE A 326 0.87 -34.72 -19.11
CA ILE A 326 -0.37 -35.10 -19.78
C ILE A 326 -1.46 -35.38 -18.78
N PHE A 327 -2.61 -34.74 -18.98
CA PHE A 327 -3.81 -34.96 -18.17
C PHE A 327 -5.03 -35.17 -19.06
N SER A 328 -5.94 -36.04 -18.65
CA SER A 328 -7.11 -36.45 -19.44
C SER A 328 -8.40 -36.39 -18.61
N SER A 329 -9.49 -36.04 -19.26
CA SER A 329 -10.85 -36.07 -18.72
C SER A 329 -11.81 -36.57 -19.77
N SER A 330 -12.79 -37.37 -19.37
CA SER A 330 -13.83 -37.88 -20.29
C SER A 330 -14.67 -36.74 -20.89
N SER A 331 -14.87 -35.65 -20.14
CA SER A 331 -15.73 -34.51 -20.56
C SER A 331 -14.93 -33.37 -21.19
N TYR A 332 -13.69 -33.19 -20.77
CA TYR A 332 -12.88 -32.00 -21.15
C TYR A 332 -11.65 -32.36 -21.99
N GLY A 333 -11.55 -33.63 -22.40
CA GLY A 333 -10.52 -34.10 -23.32
C GLY A 333 -9.13 -34.20 -22.69
N LYS A 334 -8.08 -33.83 -23.41
CA LYS A 334 -6.70 -34.06 -23.03
C LYS A 334 -5.89 -32.78 -23.13
N ILE A 335 -5.15 -32.45 -22.08
CA ILE A 335 -4.13 -31.40 -22.04
C ILE A 335 -2.75 -32.04 -22.06
N GLU A 336 -1.87 -31.52 -22.90
CA GLU A 336 -0.45 -31.86 -22.97
C GLU A 336 0.35 -30.59 -22.72
N PHE A 337 1.16 -30.56 -21.68
CA PHE A 337 2.07 -29.45 -21.34
C PHE A 337 3.50 -29.83 -21.77
N THR A 338 4.24 -28.83 -22.20
CA THR A 338 5.66 -28.98 -22.53
C THR A 338 6.52 -28.20 -21.53
N GLU A 339 7.78 -28.53 -21.42
CA GLU A 339 8.71 -27.88 -20.47
C GLU A 339 8.87 -26.38 -20.74
N ASP A 340 8.79 -25.96 -22.00
CA ASP A 340 8.92 -24.56 -22.43
C ASP A 340 7.67 -23.70 -22.20
N GLY A 341 6.62 -24.27 -21.61
CA GLY A 341 5.36 -23.55 -21.35
C GLY A 341 4.36 -23.62 -22.50
N SER A 342 4.62 -24.33 -23.58
CA SER A 342 3.60 -24.57 -24.60
C SER A 342 2.59 -25.63 -24.14
N PHE A 343 1.39 -25.58 -24.66
CA PHE A 343 0.39 -26.59 -24.39
C PHE A 343 -0.42 -26.96 -25.63
N LYS A 344 -1.01 -28.16 -25.59
CA LYS A 344 -2.06 -28.59 -26.52
C LYS A 344 -3.24 -29.14 -25.74
N TRP A 345 -4.44 -28.57 -25.94
CA TRP A 345 -5.66 -29.02 -25.27
C TRP A 345 -6.69 -29.46 -26.29
N THR A 346 -6.96 -30.73 -26.38
CA THR A 346 -7.97 -31.31 -27.27
C THR A 346 -9.22 -31.70 -26.48
N GLY A 347 -10.42 -31.46 -27.06
CA GLY A 347 -11.69 -31.88 -26.45
C GLY A 347 -12.32 -30.88 -25.47
N TYR A 348 -11.88 -29.64 -25.42
CA TYR A 348 -12.40 -28.59 -24.53
C TYR A 348 -13.75 -27.96 -24.95
N LYS A 349 -14.47 -28.59 -25.88
CA LYS A 349 -15.72 -28.02 -26.48
C LYS A 349 -16.77 -27.56 -25.44
N LEU A 350 -16.84 -28.21 -24.29
CA LEU A 350 -17.77 -27.82 -23.21
C LEU A 350 -17.43 -26.48 -22.56
N LEU A 351 -16.23 -25.95 -22.78
CA LEU A 351 -15.80 -24.64 -22.28
C LEU A 351 -16.09 -23.51 -23.26
N VAL A 352 -16.55 -23.83 -24.48
CA VAL A 352 -16.84 -22.85 -25.52
C VAL A 352 -18.32 -22.54 -25.58
N PRO A 353 -18.75 -21.28 -25.64
CA PRO A 353 -17.93 -20.07 -25.63
C PRO A 353 -17.73 -19.44 -24.22
N SER A 354 -18.20 -20.10 -23.17
CA SER A 354 -18.31 -19.49 -21.82
C SER A 354 -16.97 -19.17 -21.17
N VAL A 355 -15.95 -20.03 -21.38
CA VAL A 355 -14.61 -19.87 -20.81
C VAL A 355 -13.59 -19.62 -21.93
N ILE A 356 -13.67 -20.35 -23.03
CA ILE A 356 -12.77 -20.28 -24.19
C ILE A 356 -13.55 -19.75 -25.37
N ASP A 357 -13.03 -18.75 -26.10
CA ASP A 357 -13.72 -18.16 -27.24
C ASP A 357 -13.89 -19.14 -28.42
N ALA A 358 -14.96 -18.97 -29.17
CA ALA A 358 -15.19 -19.79 -30.35
C ALA A 358 -14.12 -19.54 -31.45
N GLY A 359 -13.73 -20.59 -32.17
CA GLY A 359 -12.71 -20.49 -33.22
C GLY A 359 -11.27 -20.47 -32.74
N THR A 360 -11.04 -20.63 -31.45
CA THR A 360 -9.70 -20.71 -30.83
C THR A 360 -9.00 -22.00 -31.23
N LYS A 361 -7.67 -21.95 -31.48
CA LYS A 361 -6.85 -23.13 -31.74
C LYS A 361 -6.65 -23.91 -30.44
N ASN A 362 -6.33 -25.20 -30.60
CA ASN A 362 -6.11 -26.11 -29.48
C ASN A 362 -4.67 -26.06 -28.90
N THR A 363 -3.88 -25.09 -29.33
CA THR A 363 -2.49 -24.85 -28.89
C THR A 363 -2.35 -23.45 -28.30
N GLY A 364 -1.26 -23.22 -27.55
CA GLY A 364 -0.96 -21.93 -26.97
C GLY A 364 0.16 -22.00 -25.94
N ALA A 365 0.26 -20.95 -25.11
CA ALA A 365 1.22 -20.85 -24.04
C ALA A 365 0.53 -20.87 -22.67
N ALA A 366 1.11 -21.59 -21.72
CA ALA A 366 0.68 -21.69 -20.33
C ALA A 366 1.73 -21.08 -19.40
N SER A 367 1.30 -20.41 -18.36
CA SER A 367 2.16 -19.76 -17.38
C SER A 367 1.46 -19.62 -16.04
N VAL A 368 2.19 -19.25 -15.00
CA VAL A 368 1.63 -18.90 -13.69
C VAL A 368 1.90 -17.42 -13.47
N LYS A 369 0.89 -16.55 -13.56
CA LYS A 369 1.06 -15.10 -13.49
C LYS A 369 0.57 -14.48 -12.20
N TYR A 370 -0.51 -15.00 -11.65
CA TYR A 370 -1.23 -14.40 -10.53
C TYR A 370 -0.85 -15.07 -9.20
N SER A 371 -0.91 -14.30 -8.13
CA SER A 371 -0.89 -14.81 -6.76
C SER A 371 -2.30 -15.10 -6.24
N LEU A 372 -2.39 -15.79 -5.13
CA LEU A 372 -3.65 -16.08 -4.44
C LEU A 372 -3.74 -15.28 -3.14
N SER A 373 -4.95 -14.89 -2.75
CA SER A 373 -5.20 -14.47 -1.36
C SER A 373 -4.93 -15.63 -0.40
N LYS A 374 -4.71 -15.31 0.88
CA LYS A 374 -4.46 -16.33 1.92
C LYS A 374 -5.56 -17.39 1.98
N ASP A 375 -6.81 -16.97 1.82
CA ASP A 375 -7.96 -17.89 1.86
C ASP A 375 -7.97 -18.84 0.67
N LEU A 376 -7.65 -18.36 -0.53
CA LEU A 376 -7.56 -19.19 -1.71
C LEU A 376 -6.34 -20.10 -1.70
N ALA A 377 -5.20 -19.65 -1.19
CA ALA A 377 -3.98 -20.44 -1.06
C ALA A 377 -4.15 -21.64 -0.12
N ALA A 378 -5.14 -21.64 0.77
CA ALA A 378 -5.48 -22.82 1.57
C ALA A 378 -6.09 -23.97 0.75
N SER A 379 -6.69 -23.66 -0.43
CA SER A 379 -7.46 -24.62 -1.25
C SER A 379 -6.87 -24.86 -2.64
N TYR A 380 -6.00 -23.97 -3.11
CA TYR A 380 -5.39 -24.01 -4.45
C TYR A 380 -3.89 -23.79 -4.36
N ASP A 381 -3.16 -24.34 -5.31
CA ASP A 381 -1.70 -24.21 -5.40
C ASP A 381 -1.28 -22.98 -6.22
N GLY A 382 -2.18 -22.42 -7.04
CA GLY A 382 -1.90 -21.23 -7.83
C GLY A 382 -2.92 -20.97 -8.92
N VAL A 383 -2.54 -20.11 -9.88
CA VAL A 383 -3.34 -19.73 -11.03
C VAL A 383 -2.61 -20.08 -12.30
N LEU A 384 -3.15 -21.02 -13.06
CA LEU A 384 -2.69 -21.37 -14.40
C LEU A 384 -3.31 -20.41 -15.41
N THR A 385 -2.49 -19.61 -16.06
CA THR A 385 -2.88 -18.71 -17.14
C THR A 385 -2.58 -19.34 -18.47
N MET A 386 -3.59 -19.46 -19.34
CA MET A 386 -3.50 -20.07 -20.65
C MET A 386 -3.83 -19.05 -21.73
N LYS A 387 -2.91 -18.82 -22.65
CA LYS A 387 -3.08 -17.97 -23.84
C LYS A 387 -3.20 -18.88 -25.05
N PHE A 388 -4.42 -19.09 -25.51
CA PHE A 388 -4.67 -19.89 -26.71
C PHE A 388 -4.29 -19.13 -27.98
N ASP A 389 -3.77 -19.85 -28.98
CA ASP A 389 -3.49 -19.27 -30.28
C ASP A 389 -4.81 -18.84 -30.98
N GLY A 390 -4.82 -17.60 -31.47
CA GLY A 390 -6.00 -17.01 -32.08
C GLY A 390 -6.98 -16.38 -31.12
N MET A 391 -6.72 -16.41 -29.82
CA MET A 391 -7.54 -15.76 -28.80
C MET A 391 -6.90 -14.43 -28.35
N SER A 392 -7.69 -13.36 -28.25
CA SER A 392 -7.17 -12.04 -27.86
C SER A 392 -6.89 -11.94 -26.37
N ARG A 393 -7.68 -12.60 -25.51
CA ARG A 393 -7.55 -12.62 -24.07
C ARG A 393 -6.87 -13.89 -23.55
N GLU A 394 -6.46 -13.87 -22.31
CA GLU A 394 -6.00 -15.03 -21.56
C GLU A 394 -7.15 -15.66 -20.77
N VAL A 395 -7.05 -16.95 -20.53
CA VAL A 395 -7.96 -17.72 -19.66
C VAL A 395 -7.20 -18.14 -18.42
N ASN A 396 -7.76 -17.86 -17.25
CA ASN A 396 -7.15 -18.21 -15.99
C ASN A 396 -7.94 -19.32 -15.30
N PHE A 397 -7.21 -20.23 -14.67
CA PHE A 397 -7.77 -21.29 -13.84
C PHE A 397 -7.07 -21.32 -12.49
N LEU A 398 -7.84 -21.29 -11.41
CA LEU A 398 -7.32 -21.77 -10.12
C LEU A 398 -6.97 -23.25 -10.28
N TYR A 399 -5.78 -23.65 -9.86
CA TYR A 399 -5.38 -25.06 -9.98
C TYR A 399 -5.01 -25.69 -8.64
N LYS A 400 -5.23 -27.00 -8.54
CA LYS A 400 -4.78 -27.84 -7.45
C LYS A 400 -4.14 -29.10 -8.03
N LEU A 401 -2.91 -29.40 -7.62
CA LEU A 401 -2.24 -30.64 -7.92
C LEU A 401 -2.65 -31.69 -6.88
N GLU A 402 -3.35 -32.71 -7.31
CA GLU A 402 -3.84 -33.80 -6.46
C GLU A 402 -3.11 -35.10 -6.83
N SER A 403 -3.15 -36.10 -5.95
CA SER A 403 -2.49 -37.39 -6.24
C SER A 403 -3.00 -37.99 -7.56
N GLY A 404 -2.17 -37.94 -8.61
CA GLY A 404 -2.51 -38.46 -9.93
C GLY A 404 -3.50 -37.62 -10.74
N ALA A 405 -3.74 -36.37 -10.37
CA ALA A 405 -4.70 -35.50 -11.05
C ALA A 405 -4.34 -34.00 -11.00
N LEU A 406 -4.92 -33.27 -11.92
CA LEU A 406 -4.96 -31.80 -11.95
C LEU A 406 -6.42 -31.35 -11.88
N ARG A 407 -6.78 -30.60 -10.84
CA ARG A 407 -8.05 -29.93 -10.75
C ARG A 407 -7.89 -28.48 -11.21
N LEU A 408 -8.74 -28.06 -12.14
CA LEU A 408 -8.82 -26.70 -12.63
C LEU A 408 -10.20 -26.12 -12.30
N GLU A 409 -10.25 -24.84 -11.98
CA GLU A 409 -11.47 -24.10 -11.76
C GLU A 409 -11.36 -22.77 -12.50
N ASP A 410 -12.29 -22.50 -13.42
CA ASP A 410 -12.25 -21.24 -14.18
C ASP A 410 -12.46 -20.03 -13.27
N THR A 411 -11.86 -18.92 -13.66
CA THR A 411 -11.94 -17.67 -12.89
C THR A 411 -12.96 -16.68 -13.43
N THR A 412 -13.93 -17.14 -14.22
CA THR A 412 -15.02 -16.28 -14.71
C THR A 412 -15.83 -15.76 -13.50
N GLY A 413 -15.92 -14.42 -13.37
CA GLY A 413 -16.58 -13.79 -12.23
C GLY A 413 -15.77 -13.82 -10.91
N ALA A 414 -14.50 -14.24 -10.94
CA ALA A 414 -13.59 -14.08 -9.82
C ALA A 414 -13.16 -12.62 -9.63
N ASN A 415 -12.85 -12.22 -8.40
CA ASN A 415 -12.34 -10.88 -8.13
C ASN A 415 -10.81 -10.86 -8.20
N PHE A 416 -10.30 -9.84 -8.88
CA PHE A 416 -8.87 -9.57 -9.01
C PHE A 416 -8.54 -8.24 -8.36
N THR A 417 -7.43 -8.20 -7.64
CA THR A 417 -6.81 -6.96 -7.15
C THR A 417 -5.37 -6.94 -7.66
N GLY A 418 -5.11 -6.15 -8.70
CA GLY A 418 -3.83 -6.20 -9.42
C GLY A 418 -3.50 -7.60 -9.92
N SER A 419 -2.34 -8.13 -9.55
CA SER A 419 -1.89 -9.48 -9.90
C SER A 419 -2.33 -10.56 -8.91
N GLN A 420 -3.32 -10.30 -8.06
CA GLN A 420 -3.83 -11.26 -7.08
C GLN A 420 -5.29 -11.61 -7.33
N ILE A 421 -5.63 -12.90 -7.27
CA ILE A 421 -7.04 -13.35 -7.18
C ILE A 421 -7.44 -13.37 -5.71
N THR A 422 -8.53 -12.63 -5.39
CA THR A 422 -9.00 -12.44 -4.01
C THR A 422 -10.21 -13.27 -3.66
N SER A 423 -11.05 -13.60 -4.65
CA SER A 423 -12.18 -14.52 -4.45
C SER A 423 -12.51 -15.33 -5.71
N ARG A 424 -13.18 -16.45 -5.52
CA ARG A 424 -13.70 -17.31 -6.60
C ARG A 424 -14.89 -16.67 -7.29
N GLY A 425 -15.19 -17.12 -8.52
CA GLY A 425 -16.48 -16.90 -9.17
C GLY A 425 -17.63 -17.57 -8.40
N VAL A 426 -18.86 -17.09 -8.63
CA VAL A 426 -20.05 -17.62 -7.94
C VAL A 426 -20.42 -19.03 -8.41
N SER A 427 -20.23 -19.34 -9.68
CA SER A 427 -20.54 -20.64 -10.28
C SER A 427 -19.46 -21.06 -11.28
N PRO A 428 -18.24 -21.32 -10.83
CA PRO A 428 -17.13 -21.65 -11.72
C PRO A 428 -17.29 -23.05 -12.30
N VAL A 429 -16.76 -23.26 -13.50
CA VAL A 429 -16.61 -24.59 -14.08
C VAL A 429 -15.44 -25.30 -13.39
N ILE A 430 -15.69 -26.44 -12.78
CA ILE A 430 -14.65 -27.28 -12.18
C ILE A 430 -14.30 -28.43 -13.13
N ILE A 431 -13.04 -28.55 -13.44
CA ILE A 431 -12.49 -29.54 -14.36
C ILE A 431 -11.56 -30.45 -13.58
N TYR A 432 -11.83 -31.72 -13.62
CA TYR A 432 -10.98 -32.74 -13.02
C TYR A 432 -10.32 -33.60 -14.12
N MET A 433 -9.00 -33.61 -14.14
CA MET A 433 -8.21 -34.30 -15.16
C MET A 433 -7.23 -35.25 -14.49
N LYS A 434 -7.22 -36.51 -14.93
CA LYS A 434 -6.33 -37.55 -14.44
C LYS A 434 -5.08 -37.64 -15.31
N LYS A 435 -3.97 -38.10 -14.74
CA LYS A 435 -2.75 -38.47 -15.46
C LYS A 435 -3.00 -39.62 -16.42
#